data_8fcf7e06ab355f347e36e1cef6e61daf
#
_entry.id   8fcf7e06ab355f347e36e1cef6e61daf
#
_cell.length_a   1.000
_cell.length_b   1.000
_cell.length_c   1.000
_cell.angle_alpha   90.00
_cell.angle_beta   90.00
_cell.angle_gamma   90.00
#
_symmetry.space_group_name_H-M   'P 1'
#
loop_
_entity.id
_entity.type
_entity.pdbx_description
1 polymer ?
#
loop_
_entity_poly.entity_id
_entity_poly.type
_entity_poly.pdbx_seq_one_letter_code
_entity_poly.pdbx_strand_id
1 'polypeptide(L)'
;MGNQIDAVVVSTPDHNHAPISLMAMGMNKNVYCQKPLTQYVSEAREMDKVAKERNLVTQMGIQVHSFYDYVLATELIRQGIVGKVKKVIAWSPKVWGYDGPEPEGSDPVPAHLDWDLWQGNAKKRPYKEGFYHPDNWRKIVDYGNGTLGDMGVHIFDTPYNALELGVPLTIKNNCRKPNGYGHPEKNEVTYVFPGTKYTAKKLTWIWYDGEGAPKLQKDLKLPNDEKLPEQGAMFIGEKGKRLLLPHFMELPRLIVKGKYENIDIDKYDPQGKLGEPVKDYDAESNKHYHQFVDACLGKDECSAPFSYASKLTEVIVLGTIAAQFPGKKLHWDGQNGRFKEEEANRFLSV
;
A
#
# COMPACT_ATOMS: atom_id res chain seq x y z
N MET A 1 9.55 -2.61 -33.43
CA MET A 1 10.08 -2.45 -32.05
C MET A 1 9.62 -3.53 -31.06
N GLY A 2 8.48 -4.20 -31.27
CA GLY A 2 7.95 -5.18 -30.32
C GLY A 2 8.78 -6.43 -30.03
N ASN A 3 9.73 -6.80 -30.88
CA ASN A 3 10.48 -8.06 -30.75
C ASN A 3 11.84 -7.94 -30.00
N GLN A 4 12.17 -6.75 -29.50
CA GLN A 4 13.45 -6.49 -28.82
C GLN A 4 13.32 -6.23 -27.33
N ILE A 5 12.10 -6.24 -26.79
CA ILE A 5 11.81 -5.98 -25.38
C ILE A 5 11.02 -7.16 -24.81
N ASP A 6 11.49 -7.75 -23.72
CA ASP A 6 10.84 -8.88 -23.03
C ASP A 6 9.96 -8.43 -21.86
N ALA A 7 10.35 -7.35 -21.20
CA ALA A 7 9.66 -6.80 -20.06
C ALA A 7 9.72 -5.27 -20.02
N VAL A 8 8.79 -4.65 -19.30
CA VAL A 8 8.70 -3.19 -19.12
C VAL A 8 8.68 -2.87 -17.63
N VAL A 9 9.47 -1.87 -17.22
CA VAL A 9 9.45 -1.30 -15.88
C VAL A 9 8.71 0.04 -15.94
N VAL A 10 7.64 0.20 -15.17
CA VAL A 10 6.82 1.41 -15.09
C VAL A 10 7.10 2.12 -13.78
N SER A 11 7.71 3.31 -13.82
CA SER A 11 8.13 4.10 -12.66
C SER A 11 7.68 5.57 -12.79
N THR A 12 6.52 5.78 -13.35
CA THR A 12 5.87 7.09 -13.52
C THR A 12 5.12 7.50 -12.25
N PRO A 13 4.48 8.68 -12.16
CA PRO A 13 3.45 8.96 -11.18
C PRO A 13 2.25 8.02 -11.30
N ASP A 14 1.50 7.87 -10.19
CA ASP A 14 0.44 6.85 -10.03
C ASP A 14 -0.57 6.82 -11.20
N HIS A 15 -0.98 7.99 -11.70
CA HIS A 15 -1.98 8.12 -12.76
C HIS A 15 -1.57 7.55 -14.12
N ASN A 16 -0.26 7.38 -14.35
CA ASN A 16 0.27 6.81 -15.59
C ASN A 16 0.62 5.31 -15.47
N HIS A 17 0.51 4.72 -14.27
CA HIS A 17 0.85 3.31 -14.05
C HIS A 17 0.00 2.37 -14.93
N ALA A 18 -1.32 2.48 -14.83
CA ALA A 18 -2.23 1.59 -15.54
C ALA A 18 -2.19 1.78 -17.07
N PRO A 19 -2.28 2.99 -17.64
CA PRO A 19 -2.25 3.15 -19.10
C PRO A 19 -1.00 2.55 -19.75
N ILE A 20 0.18 2.80 -19.14
CA ILE A 20 1.46 2.31 -19.68
C ILE A 20 1.56 0.79 -19.50
N SER A 21 1.23 0.27 -18.30
CA SER A 21 1.26 -1.16 -18.02
C SER A 21 0.32 -1.95 -18.93
N LEU A 22 -0.93 -1.50 -19.08
CA LEU A 22 -1.90 -2.16 -19.94
C LEU A 22 -1.50 -2.15 -21.42
N MET A 23 -0.85 -1.06 -21.88
CA MET A 23 -0.29 -1.02 -23.23
C MET A 23 0.80 -2.07 -23.41
N ALA A 24 1.75 -2.18 -22.47
CA ALA A 24 2.82 -3.19 -22.50
C ALA A 24 2.24 -4.61 -22.46
N MET A 25 1.30 -4.86 -21.54
CA MET A 25 0.61 -6.15 -21.39
C MET A 25 -0.20 -6.51 -22.65
N GLY A 26 -0.82 -5.51 -23.30
CA GLY A 26 -1.48 -5.67 -24.60
C GLY A 26 -0.55 -6.17 -25.70
N MET A 27 0.75 -5.85 -25.61
CA MET A 27 1.82 -6.34 -26.48
C MET A 27 2.49 -7.64 -25.97
N ASN A 28 1.88 -8.33 -25.02
CA ASN A 28 2.39 -9.55 -24.38
C ASN A 28 3.77 -9.35 -23.71
N LYS A 29 3.99 -8.19 -23.07
CA LYS A 29 5.20 -7.92 -22.30
C LYS A 29 4.96 -8.14 -20.82
N ASN A 30 5.94 -8.74 -20.13
CA ASN A 30 5.97 -8.82 -18.69
C ASN A 30 6.10 -7.41 -18.09
N VAL A 31 5.54 -7.17 -16.90
CA VAL A 31 5.50 -5.81 -16.33
C VAL A 31 5.90 -5.80 -14.86
N TYR A 32 6.89 -4.96 -14.55
CA TYR A 32 7.16 -4.47 -13.21
C TYR A 32 6.56 -3.06 -13.09
N CYS A 33 5.60 -2.84 -12.20
CA CYS A 33 4.97 -1.55 -12.02
C CYS A 33 5.16 -1.05 -10.60
N GLN A 34 5.59 0.22 -10.43
CA GLN A 34 5.76 0.82 -9.10
C GLN A 34 4.47 0.87 -8.30
N LYS A 35 4.62 1.01 -6.98
CA LYS A 35 3.53 1.13 -5.99
C LYS A 35 3.02 2.59 -5.88
N PRO A 36 1.74 2.79 -5.54
CA PRO A 36 0.66 1.80 -5.61
C PRO A 36 0.43 1.35 -7.05
N LEU A 37 -0.16 0.17 -7.26
CA LEU A 37 -0.26 -0.41 -8.62
C LEU A 37 -0.98 0.51 -9.60
N THR A 38 -2.03 1.20 -9.14
CA THR A 38 -2.86 2.08 -9.95
C THR A 38 -3.44 3.23 -9.15
N GLN A 39 -4.03 4.19 -9.85
CA GLN A 39 -4.77 5.30 -9.24
C GLN A 39 -6.23 4.95 -8.96
N TYR A 40 -6.86 4.08 -9.77
CA TYR A 40 -8.27 3.71 -9.65
C TYR A 40 -8.46 2.22 -9.39
N VAL A 41 -9.59 1.86 -8.76
CA VAL A 41 -9.96 0.46 -8.49
C VAL A 41 -10.18 -0.32 -9.78
N SER A 42 -10.86 0.28 -10.77
CA SER A 42 -11.12 -0.37 -12.05
C SER A 42 -9.85 -0.76 -12.78
N GLU A 43 -8.84 0.11 -12.74
CA GLU A 43 -7.52 -0.13 -13.34
C GLU A 43 -6.80 -1.30 -12.69
N ALA A 44 -6.78 -1.36 -11.35
CA ALA A 44 -6.15 -2.44 -10.62
C ALA A 44 -6.76 -3.81 -10.96
N ARG A 45 -8.08 -3.86 -11.05
CA ARG A 45 -8.82 -5.07 -11.44
C ARG A 45 -8.56 -5.46 -12.88
N GLU A 46 -8.51 -4.49 -13.81
CA GLU A 46 -8.22 -4.78 -15.22
C GLU A 46 -6.78 -5.27 -15.41
N MET A 47 -5.80 -4.69 -14.72
CA MET A 47 -4.41 -5.15 -14.77
C MET A 47 -4.27 -6.60 -14.28
N ASP A 48 -4.94 -6.98 -13.17
CA ASP A 48 -4.95 -8.37 -12.70
C ASP A 48 -5.59 -9.33 -13.72
N LYS A 49 -6.71 -8.91 -14.30
CA LYS A 49 -7.43 -9.68 -15.31
C LYS A 49 -6.56 -9.94 -16.55
N VAL A 50 -5.99 -8.87 -17.13
CA VAL A 50 -5.13 -8.98 -18.33
C VAL A 50 -3.87 -9.80 -18.05
N ALA A 51 -3.25 -9.66 -16.85
CA ALA A 51 -2.12 -10.47 -16.46
C ALA A 51 -2.44 -11.97 -16.47
N LYS A 52 -3.60 -12.35 -15.93
CA LYS A 52 -4.08 -13.75 -15.93
C LYS A 52 -4.43 -14.26 -17.32
N GLU A 53 -5.21 -13.50 -18.09
CA GLU A 53 -5.65 -13.88 -19.43
C GLU A 53 -4.48 -14.11 -20.39
N ARG A 54 -3.39 -13.35 -20.22
CA ARG A 54 -2.20 -13.43 -21.07
C ARG A 54 -1.06 -14.22 -20.46
N ASN A 55 -1.24 -14.77 -19.26
CA ASN A 55 -0.21 -15.52 -18.53
C ASN A 55 1.12 -14.75 -18.44
N LEU A 56 1.08 -13.49 -18.03
CA LEU A 56 2.23 -12.62 -17.93
C LEU A 56 2.88 -12.68 -16.55
N VAL A 57 4.21 -12.59 -16.53
CA VAL A 57 4.95 -12.35 -15.29
C VAL A 57 4.78 -10.89 -14.91
N THR A 58 4.30 -10.66 -13.68
CA THR A 58 4.02 -9.31 -13.18
C THR A 58 4.52 -9.16 -11.75
N GLN A 59 5.02 -7.97 -11.40
CA GLN A 59 5.44 -7.62 -10.04
C GLN A 59 5.11 -6.16 -9.74
N MET A 60 4.50 -5.89 -8.59
CA MET A 60 4.40 -4.53 -8.07
C MET A 60 5.69 -4.14 -7.35
N GLY A 61 6.15 -2.91 -7.54
CA GLY A 61 7.36 -2.35 -6.93
C GLY A 61 7.23 -2.07 -5.43
N ILE A 62 6.71 -3.05 -4.67
CA ILE A 62 6.61 -3.01 -3.22
C ILE A 62 7.78 -3.78 -2.58
N GLN A 63 8.98 -3.24 -2.70
CA GLN A 63 10.22 -3.95 -2.32
C GLN A 63 10.25 -4.43 -0.87
N VAL A 64 9.57 -3.72 0.05
CA VAL A 64 9.47 -4.13 1.46
C VAL A 64 8.87 -5.52 1.64
N HIS A 65 8.06 -5.99 0.68
CA HIS A 65 7.49 -7.33 0.67
C HIS A 65 8.56 -8.44 0.76
N SER A 66 9.77 -8.16 0.25
CA SER A 66 10.92 -9.08 0.26
C SER A 66 11.89 -8.86 1.43
N PHE A 67 11.66 -7.87 2.30
CA PHE A 67 12.53 -7.57 3.44
C PHE A 67 12.43 -8.64 4.51
N TYR A 68 13.58 -9.01 5.11
CA TYR A 68 13.65 -10.05 6.13
C TYR A 68 12.68 -9.83 7.30
N ASP A 69 12.62 -8.63 7.86
CA ASP A 69 11.74 -8.28 8.98
C ASP A 69 10.24 -8.43 8.64
N TYR A 70 9.86 -8.13 7.39
CA TYR A 70 8.49 -8.28 6.90
C TYR A 70 8.13 -9.76 6.65
N VAL A 71 9.04 -10.53 6.06
CA VAL A 71 8.85 -11.97 5.85
C VAL A 71 8.78 -12.68 7.21
N LEU A 72 9.68 -12.34 8.14
CA LEU A 72 9.65 -12.88 9.51
C LEU A 72 8.34 -12.55 10.22
N ALA A 73 7.87 -11.29 10.18
CA ALA A 73 6.60 -10.92 10.80
C ALA A 73 5.43 -11.70 10.21
N THR A 74 5.43 -11.94 8.90
CA THR A 74 4.42 -12.75 8.21
C THR A 74 4.40 -14.18 8.77
N GLU A 75 5.56 -14.83 8.89
CA GLU A 75 5.66 -16.19 9.44
C GLU A 75 5.24 -16.26 10.91
N LEU A 76 5.70 -15.32 11.74
CA LEU A 76 5.32 -15.25 13.15
C LEU A 76 3.79 -15.18 13.32
N ILE A 77 3.12 -14.35 12.53
CA ILE A 77 1.66 -14.19 12.56
C ILE A 77 0.96 -15.46 12.08
N ARG A 78 1.41 -16.04 10.96
CA ARG A 78 0.82 -17.26 10.39
C ARG A 78 0.97 -18.46 11.31
N GLN A 79 2.06 -18.56 12.05
CA GLN A 79 2.28 -19.58 13.06
C GLN A 79 1.64 -19.26 14.43
N GLY A 80 0.88 -18.15 14.52
CA GLY A 80 0.01 -17.84 15.65
C GLY A 80 0.69 -17.27 16.88
N ILE A 81 1.80 -16.53 16.75
CA ILE A 81 2.52 -15.93 17.89
C ILE A 81 1.63 -15.06 18.78
N VAL A 82 0.64 -14.36 18.19
CA VAL A 82 -0.37 -13.56 18.91
C VAL A 82 -1.76 -14.24 18.96
N GLY A 83 -1.89 -15.43 18.38
CA GLY A 83 -3.19 -16.09 18.17
C GLY A 83 -4.00 -15.41 17.07
N LYS A 84 -5.32 -15.52 17.10
CA LYS A 84 -6.21 -14.85 16.14
C LYS A 84 -6.12 -13.34 16.29
N VAL A 85 -5.82 -12.64 15.20
CA VAL A 85 -5.73 -11.18 15.19
C VAL A 85 -7.14 -10.58 15.09
N LYS A 86 -7.48 -9.69 16.00
CA LYS A 86 -8.78 -8.98 16.03
C LYS A 86 -8.68 -7.55 15.54
N LYS A 87 -7.50 -6.95 15.62
CA LYS A 87 -7.25 -5.56 15.22
C LYS A 87 -5.85 -5.38 14.68
N VAL A 88 -5.70 -4.56 13.66
CA VAL A 88 -4.43 -3.99 13.20
C VAL A 88 -4.53 -2.47 13.33
N ILE A 89 -3.47 -1.84 13.84
CA ILE A 89 -3.31 -0.38 13.83
C ILE A 89 -2.00 -0.10 13.12
N ALA A 90 -2.05 0.74 12.09
CA ALA A 90 -0.92 1.14 11.28
C ALA A 90 -0.82 2.66 11.21
N TRP A 91 0.39 3.21 11.14
CA TRP A 91 0.58 4.67 11.18
C TRP A 91 1.85 5.12 10.45
N SER A 92 1.82 6.37 9.97
CA SER A 92 2.97 7.12 9.44
C SER A 92 2.78 8.62 9.70
N PRO A 93 3.83 9.37 10.05
CA PRO A 93 3.76 10.84 10.19
C PRO A 93 3.86 11.55 8.84
N LYS A 94 4.03 10.82 7.73
CA LYS A 94 4.16 11.39 6.39
C LYS A 94 2.92 12.18 6.00
N VAL A 95 3.14 13.30 5.31
CA VAL A 95 2.08 14.20 4.83
C VAL A 95 2.18 14.36 3.32
N TRP A 96 1.30 13.68 2.58
CA TRP A 96 1.04 13.93 1.17
C TRP A 96 -0.41 14.42 1.01
N GLY A 97 -0.64 15.64 1.51
CA GLY A 97 -1.92 16.33 1.42
C GLY A 97 -1.74 17.80 1.06
N TYR A 98 -2.82 18.45 0.64
CA TYR A 98 -2.82 19.87 0.26
C TYR A 98 -4.22 20.47 0.40
N ASP A 99 -4.38 21.48 1.25
CA ASP A 99 -5.66 22.18 1.51
C ASP A 99 -5.78 23.55 0.79
N GLY A 100 -4.77 23.91 0.01
CA GLY A 100 -4.82 25.14 -0.77
C GLY A 100 -5.64 25.06 -2.05
N PRO A 101 -5.87 26.19 -2.73
CA PRO A 101 -6.51 26.23 -4.04
C PRO A 101 -5.58 25.69 -5.13
N GLU A 102 -6.14 25.38 -6.29
CA GLU A 102 -5.35 25.15 -7.50
C GLU A 102 -4.47 26.38 -7.78
N PRO A 103 -3.15 26.24 -8.05
CA PRO A 103 -2.29 27.37 -8.29
C PRO A 103 -2.67 28.13 -9.57
N GLU A 104 -2.66 29.45 -9.50
CA GLU A 104 -2.95 30.30 -10.64
C GLU A 104 -1.74 30.53 -11.55
N GLY A 105 -2.02 30.82 -12.82
CA GLY A 105 -1.01 31.12 -13.84
C GLY A 105 -0.18 29.91 -14.26
N SER A 106 0.89 30.16 -15.00
CA SER A 106 1.81 29.12 -15.50
C SER A 106 3.25 29.59 -15.41
N ASP A 107 4.17 28.66 -15.16
CA ASP A 107 5.60 28.89 -15.21
C ASP A 107 6.20 28.23 -16.47
N PRO A 108 7.40 28.64 -16.92
CA PRO A 108 8.06 27.99 -18.04
C PRO A 108 8.33 26.51 -17.75
N VAL A 109 7.97 25.64 -18.69
CA VAL A 109 8.29 24.21 -18.58
C VAL A 109 9.79 24.02 -18.77
N PRO A 110 10.50 23.30 -17.86
CA PRO A 110 11.92 23.01 -18.04
C PRO A 110 12.18 22.25 -19.36
N ALA A 111 13.27 22.55 -20.06
CA ALA A 111 13.55 21.97 -21.37
C ALA A 111 13.69 20.43 -21.39
N HIS A 112 13.98 19.82 -20.23
CA HIS A 112 14.09 18.36 -20.08
C HIS A 112 12.77 17.66 -19.73
N LEU A 113 11.68 18.41 -19.55
CA LEU A 113 10.37 17.88 -19.15
C LEU A 113 9.35 18.08 -20.26
N ASP A 114 8.80 17.00 -20.80
CA ASP A 114 7.60 17.06 -21.61
C ASP A 114 6.37 17.05 -20.68
N TRP A 115 5.84 18.22 -20.39
CA TRP A 115 4.75 18.39 -19.45
C TRP A 115 3.44 17.73 -19.91
N ASP A 116 3.21 17.69 -21.20
CA ASP A 116 2.02 17.07 -21.80
C ASP A 116 2.06 15.53 -21.66
N LEU A 117 3.22 14.92 -21.96
CA LEU A 117 3.43 13.48 -21.74
C LEU A 117 3.40 13.14 -20.25
N TRP A 118 3.99 14.00 -19.40
CA TRP A 118 3.98 13.77 -17.96
C TRP A 118 2.56 13.73 -17.38
N GLN A 119 1.68 14.62 -17.82
CA GLN A 119 0.27 14.63 -17.41
C GLN A 119 -0.52 13.42 -17.92
N GLY A 120 -0.09 12.81 -19.03
CA GLY A 120 -0.76 11.63 -19.59
C GLY A 120 -2.26 11.83 -19.79
N ASN A 121 -3.07 10.94 -19.22
CA ASN A 121 -4.52 10.97 -19.29
C ASN A 121 -5.20 11.82 -18.20
N ALA A 122 -4.43 12.37 -17.25
CA ALA A 122 -4.99 13.21 -16.20
C ALA A 122 -5.49 14.54 -16.74
N LYS A 123 -6.30 15.23 -15.94
CA LYS A 123 -6.79 16.58 -16.25
C LYS A 123 -5.59 17.50 -16.54
N LYS A 124 -5.61 18.12 -17.73
CA LYS A 124 -4.53 19.03 -18.14
C LYS A 124 -4.50 20.30 -17.29
N ARG A 125 -3.30 20.63 -16.81
CA ARG A 125 -3.03 21.78 -15.94
C ARG A 125 -1.82 22.55 -16.42
N PRO A 126 -1.75 23.89 -16.23
CA PRO A 126 -0.54 24.65 -16.45
C PRO A 126 0.61 24.14 -15.56
N TYR A 127 1.82 24.15 -16.08
CA TYR A 127 3.00 23.83 -15.28
C TYR A 127 3.22 24.88 -14.18
N LYS A 128 3.54 24.41 -12.99
CA LYS A 128 3.98 25.25 -11.85
C LYS A 128 5.24 24.63 -11.25
N GLU A 129 6.30 25.45 -11.22
CA GLU A 129 7.60 25.03 -10.71
C GLU A 129 7.50 24.58 -9.25
N GLY A 130 8.07 23.38 -8.95
CA GLY A 130 8.10 22.82 -7.61
C GLY A 130 6.74 22.43 -7.01
N PHE A 131 5.64 22.62 -7.74
CA PHE A 131 4.30 22.33 -7.22
C PHE A 131 3.84 20.90 -7.50
N TYR A 132 4.08 20.38 -8.70
CA TYR A 132 3.72 19.01 -9.09
C TYR A 132 4.94 18.09 -9.15
N HIS A 133 5.90 18.44 -10.00
CA HIS A 133 7.12 17.71 -10.25
C HIS A 133 8.25 18.25 -9.34
N PRO A 134 9.19 17.42 -8.83
CA PRO A 134 9.25 15.96 -9.08
C PRO A 134 8.36 15.11 -8.17
N ASP A 135 8.03 15.52 -6.93
CA ASP A 135 7.44 14.63 -5.91
C ASP A 135 6.05 15.04 -5.44
N ASN A 136 5.72 16.31 -5.56
CA ASN A 136 4.54 16.93 -4.96
C ASN A 136 3.21 16.52 -5.61
N TRP A 137 3.25 15.88 -6.79
CA TRP A 137 2.10 15.32 -7.47
C TRP A 137 1.30 14.34 -6.59
N ARG A 138 1.96 13.67 -5.63
CA ARG A 138 1.31 12.76 -4.68
C ARG A 138 0.20 13.41 -3.87
N LYS A 139 0.28 14.74 -3.64
CA LYS A 139 -0.72 15.53 -2.92
C LYS A 139 -2.01 15.76 -3.69
N ILE A 140 -1.97 15.61 -5.03
CA ILE A 140 -3.03 16.04 -5.96
C ILE A 140 -3.82 14.82 -6.41
N VAL A 141 -5.13 14.88 -6.25
CA VAL A 141 -6.04 13.75 -6.50
C VAL A 141 -6.04 13.27 -7.97
N ASP A 142 -5.68 14.14 -8.92
CA ASP A 142 -5.61 13.77 -10.33
C ASP A 142 -4.31 13.04 -10.71
N TYR A 143 -3.29 13.06 -9.85
CA TYR A 143 -1.96 12.50 -10.16
C TYR A 143 -1.50 11.39 -9.23
N GLY A 144 -2.00 11.34 -7.99
CA GLY A 144 -1.56 10.37 -7.00
C GLY A 144 -2.59 10.01 -5.96
N ASN A 145 -2.23 9.13 -5.03
CA ASN A 145 -3.10 8.58 -3.99
C ASN A 145 -2.79 9.08 -2.57
N GLY A 146 -2.12 10.24 -2.46
CA GLY A 146 -1.80 10.83 -1.16
C GLY A 146 -0.92 9.94 -0.28
N THR A 147 -0.99 10.14 1.02
CA THR A 147 -0.18 9.38 1.99
C THR A 147 -0.55 7.89 2.04
N LEU A 148 -1.82 7.54 1.82
CA LEU A 148 -2.25 6.14 1.71
C LEU A 148 -1.55 5.42 0.55
N GLY A 149 -1.47 6.04 -0.63
CA GLY A 149 -0.78 5.46 -1.78
C GLY A 149 0.72 5.40 -1.60
N ASP A 150 1.34 6.44 -0.99
CA ASP A 150 2.78 6.48 -0.83
C ASP A 150 3.28 5.58 0.32
N MET A 151 2.84 5.84 1.55
CA MET A 151 3.31 5.12 2.74
C MET A 151 2.36 4.04 3.21
N GLY A 152 1.05 4.24 3.06
CA GLY A 152 0.07 3.25 3.47
C GLY A 152 0.31 1.90 2.81
N VAL A 153 0.56 1.87 1.50
CA VAL A 153 0.80 0.63 0.76
C VAL A 153 1.97 -0.19 1.34
N HIS A 154 3.07 0.45 1.76
CA HIS A 154 4.21 -0.24 2.39
C HIS A 154 3.88 -0.82 3.76
N ILE A 155 3.18 -0.05 4.60
CA ILE A 155 2.88 -0.44 5.98
C ILE A 155 1.70 -1.44 6.02
N PHE A 156 0.81 -1.39 5.04
CA PHE A 156 -0.28 -2.37 4.88
C PHE A 156 0.21 -3.72 4.40
N ASP A 157 1.27 -3.76 3.59
CA ASP A 157 1.70 -4.95 2.88
C ASP A 157 1.85 -6.16 3.80
N THR A 158 2.69 -6.09 4.82
CA THR A 158 2.94 -7.23 5.72
C THR A 158 1.69 -7.68 6.47
N PRO A 159 0.92 -6.81 7.17
CA PRO A 159 -0.29 -7.26 7.82
C PRO A 159 -1.33 -7.81 6.84
N TYR A 160 -1.44 -7.23 5.66
CA TYR A 160 -2.36 -7.69 4.62
C TYR A 160 -2.00 -9.10 4.13
N ASN A 161 -0.72 -9.32 3.82
CA ASN A 161 -0.18 -10.62 3.39
C ASN A 161 -0.27 -11.66 4.53
N ALA A 162 0.23 -11.31 5.73
CA ALA A 162 0.27 -12.22 6.88
C ALA A 162 -1.11 -12.75 7.27
N LEU A 163 -2.14 -11.93 7.15
CA LEU A 163 -3.51 -12.26 7.52
C LEU A 163 -4.34 -12.81 6.35
N GLU A 164 -3.77 -12.94 5.16
CA GLU A 164 -4.45 -13.37 3.93
C GLU A 164 -5.78 -12.62 3.71
N LEU A 165 -5.70 -11.28 3.80
CA LEU A 165 -6.89 -10.46 3.68
C LEU A 165 -7.35 -10.35 2.21
N GLY A 166 -8.65 -10.24 2.04
CA GLY A 166 -9.27 -9.80 0.80
C GLY A 166 -9.62 -8.31 0.86
N VAL A 167 -10.76 -7.94 0.30
CA VAL A 167 -11.24 -6.56 0.34
C VAL A 167 -12.13 -6.31 1.58
N PRO A 168 -12.21 -5.08 2.10
CA PRO A 168 -12.99 -4.77 3.29
C PRO A 168 -14.49 -4.80 3.01
N LEU A 169 -15.28 -5.01 4.06
CA LEU A 169 -16.75 -4.89 4.04
C LEU A 169 -17.20 -3.42 4.14
N THR A 170 -16.48 -2.64 4.94
CA THR A 170 -16.78 -1.23 5.14
C THR A 170 -15.52 -0.41 5.32
N ILE A 171 -15.57 0.85 4.90
CA ILE A 171 -14.51 1.83 5.03
C ILE A 171 -15.09 3.13 5.57
N LYS A 172 -14.37 3.79 6.48
CA LYS A 172 -14.69 5.13 6.97
C LYS A 172 -13.40 5.92 7.13
N ASN A 173 -13.37 7.14 6.60
CA ASN A 173 -12.24 8.05 6.78
C ASN A 173 -12.69 9.28 7.56
N ASN A 174 -12.02 9.57 8.68
CA ASN A 174 -12.17 10.81 9.44
C ASN A 174 -11.03 11.74 9.02
N CYS A 175 -11.36 12.73 8.19
CA CYS A 175 -10.45 13.73 7.68
C CYS A 175 -11.17 15.05 7.45
N ARG A 176 -10.48 16.10 6.99
CA ARG A 176 -11.13 17.33 6.55
C ARG A 176 -12.07 17.10 5.36
N LYS A 177 -12.93 18.06 5.11
CA LYS A 177 -13.77 18.07 3.91
C LYS A 177 -12.89 18.14 2.64
N PRO A 178 -13.27 17.43 1.58
CA PRO A 178 -12.55 17.52 0.32
C PRO A 178 -12.66 18.93 -0.28
N ASN A 179 -11.56 19.41 -0.85
CA ASN A 179 -11.52 20.67 -1.61
C ASN A 179 -11.60 20.44 -3.13
N GLY A 180 -11.74 19.19 -3.58
CA GLY A 180 -11.82 18.79 -4.99
C GLY A 180 -10.47 18.78 -5.72
N TYR A 181 -9.36 19.04 -5.02
CA TYR A 181 -8.05 19.19 -5.64
C TYR A 181 -6.94 18.39 -4.93
N GLY A 182 -6.75 18.59 -3.65
CA GLY A 182 -5.71 17.95 -2.86
C GLY A 182 -6.23 16.89 -1.91
N HIS A 183 -5.42 15.86 -1.68
CA HIS A 183 -5.68 14.88 -0.61
C HIS A 183 -5.66 15.54 0.77
N PRO A 184 -6.36 14.95 1.78
CA PRO A 184 -6.25 15.40 3.16
C PRO A 184 -4.81 15.23 3.68
N GLU A 185 -4.37 16.19 4.52
CA GLU A 185 -3.06 16.18 5.18
C GLU A 185 -2.99 15.16 6.32
N LYS A 186 -4.16 14.77 6.84
CA LYS A 186 -4.33 13.85 7.95
C LYS A 186 -5.54 12.97 7.71
N ASN A 187 -5.34 11.67 7.88
CA ASN A 187 -6.38 10.68 7.75
C ASN A 187 -6.43 9.78 8.99
N GLU A 188 -7.64 9.41 9.40
CA GLU A 188 -7.92 8.28 10.27
C GLU A 188 -8.89 7.36 9.53
N VAL A 189 -8.36 6.29 8.94
CA VAL A 189 -9.17 5.39 8.12
C VAL A 189 -9.44 4.10 8.87
N THR A 190 -10.71 3.77 9.05
CA THR A 190 -11.14 2.50 9.66
C THR A 190 -11.71 1.59 8.58
N TYR A 191 -11.11 0.41 8.44
CA TYR A 191 -11.60 -0.69 7.62
C TYR A 191 -12.15 -1.81 8.49
N VAL A 192 -13.17 -2.50 8.01
CA VAL A 192 -13.64 -3.75 8.60
C VAL A 192 -13.57 -4.84 7.54
N PHE A 193 -12.76 -5.85 7.80
CA PHE A 193 -12.59 -7.00 6.92
C PHE A 193 -13.40 -8.20 7.40
N PRO A 194 -13.81 -9.10 6.49
CA PRO A 194 -14.26 -10.42 6.87
C PRO A 194 -13.11 -11.20 7.53
N GLY A 195 -13.45 -12.15 8.37
CA GLY A 195 -12.44 -12.98 9.02
C GLY A 195 -11.75 -13.96 8.07
N THR A 196 -10.50 -14.27 8.39
CA THR A 196 -9.69 -15.31 7.75
C THR A 196 -9.30 -16.39 8.77
N LYS A 197 -8.54 -17.40 8.33
CA LYS A 197 -7.99 -18.42 9.26
C LYS A 197 -7.03 -17.84 10.32
N TYR A 198 -6.52 -16.63 10.13
CA TYR A 198 -5.59 -15.95 11.03
C TYR A 198 -6.22 -14.87 11.90
N THR A 199 -7.48 -14.54 11.64
CA THR A 199 -8.15 -13.42 12.32
C THR A 199 -9.36 -13.90 13.14
N ALA A 200 -9.91 -13.00 13.98
CA ALA A 200 -11.26 -13.12 14.50
C ALA A 200 -12.30 -13.13 13.36
N LYS A 201 -13.59 -13.39 13.68
CA LYS A 201 -14.69 -13.40 12.68
C LYS A 201 -14.80 -12.11 11.86
N LYS A 202 -14.33 -11.00 12.42
CA LYS A 202 -14.14 -9.70 11.75
C LYS A 202 -12.84 -9.11 12.23
N LEU A 203 -12.10 -8.49 11.33
CA LEU A 203 -10.89 -7.73 11.64
C LEU A 203 -11.20 -6.24 11.52
N THR A 204 -10.86 -5.46 12.54
CA THR A 204 -10.83 -3.99 12.47
C THR A 204 -9.41 -3.55 12.14
N TRP A 205 -9.25 -2.74 11.12
CA TRP A 205 -7.98 -2.11 10.76
C TRP A 205 -8.11 -0.60 10.83
N ILE A 206 -7.16 0.05 11.50
CA ILE A 206 -7.13 1.52 11.62
C ILE A 206 -5.80 2.01 11.06
N TRP A 207 -5.87 2.97 10.16
CA TRP A 207 -4.74 3.72 9.63
C TRP A 207 -4.75 5.15 10.15
N TYR A 208 -3.57 5.65 10.54
CA TYR A 208 -3.34 7.04 10.90
C TYR A 208 -2.19 7.62 10.09
N ASP A 209 -2.38 8.80 9.49
CA ASP A 209 -1.29 9.54 8.85
C ASP A 209 -1.27 11.03 9.24
N GLY A 210 -0.27 11.74 8.71
CA GLY A 210 -0.07 13.17 8.98
C GLY A 210 0.64 13.43 10.31
N GLU A 211 -0.02 13.18 11.42
CA GLU A 211 0.56 13.32 12.77
C GLU A 211 1.05 11.98 13.34
N GLY A 212 0.91 10.89 12.57
CA GLY A 212 1.18 9.54 13.03
C GLY A 212 0.13 9.02 14.01
N ALA A 213 0.52 8.05 14.86
CA ALA A 213 -0.39 7.42 15.79
C ALA A 213 -0.82 8.38 16.91
N PRO A 214 -2.12 8.38 17.28
CA PRO A 214 -2.60 9.21 18.39
C PRO A 214 -1.93 8.83 19.71
N LYS A 215 -1.46 9.84 20.48
CA LYS A 215 -0.76 9.62 21.76
C LYS A 215 -1.58 8.87 22.82
N LEU A 216 -2.91 8.95 22.75
CA LEU A 216 -3.82 8.33 23.71
C LEU A 216 -4.38 6.97 23.27
N GLN A 217 -3.88 6.40 22.15
CA GLN A 217 -4.33 5.09 21.68
C GLN A 217 -3.79 3.97 22.59
N LYS A 218 -4.65 3.46 23.49
CA LYS A 218 -4.29 2.45 24.50
C LYS A 218 -3.67 1.18 23.93
N ASP A 219 -4.15 0.74 22.76
CA ASP A 219 -3.65 -0.47 22.11
C ASP A 219 -2.20 -0.31 21.60
N LEU A 220 -1.71 0.93 21.47
CA LEU A 220 -0.36 1.25 21.03
C LEU A 220 0.62 1.54 22.18
N LYS A 221 0.14 1.56 23.44
CA LYS A 221 1.04 1.78 24.60
C LYS A 221 2.10 0.68 24.67
N LEU A 222 3.39 1.07 24.61
CA LEU A 222 4.52 0.15 24.72
C LEU A 222 4.88 -0.09 26.19
N PRO A 223 5.61 -1.21 26.50
CA PRO A 223 6.19 -1.43 27.81
C PRO A 223 7.16 -0.30 28.20
N ASN A 224 7.29 -0.05 29.52
CA ASN A 224 8.20 0.94 30.10
C ASN A 224 7.98 2.39 29.59
N ASP A 225 6.75 2.71 29.14
CA ASP A 225 6.39 3.99 28.52
C ASP A 225 7.32 4.39 27.36
N GLU A 226 7.91 3.41 26.68
CA GLU A 226 8.71 3.60 25.47
C GLU A 226 7.90 4.33 24.41
N LYS A 227 8.56 5.19 23.64
CA LYS A 227 7.94 5.88 22.51
C LYS A 227 7.71 4.90 21.35
N LEU A 228 6.56 5.04 20.70
CA LEU A 228 6.31 4.32 19.44
C LEU A 228 7.36 4.68 18.39
N PRO A 229 7.74 3.72 17.52
CA PRO A 229 8.42 4.03 16.27
C PRO A 229 7.66 5.12 15.50
N GLU A 230 8.37 5.92 14.75
CA GLU A 230 7.78 6.99 13.96
C GLU A 230 6.67 6.48 13.04
N GLN A 231 6.86 5.29 12.49
CA GLN A 231 5.89 4.59 11.65
C GLN A 231 5.96 3.07 11.87
N GLY A 232 4.87 2.39 11.56
CA GLY A 232 4.79 0.93 11.72
C GLY A 232 3.38 0.38 11.80
N ALA A 233 3.28 -0.88 12.20
CA ALA A 233 2.02 -1.59 12.41
C ALA A 233 2.03 -2.37 13.73
N MET A 234 0.87 -2.45 14.39
CA MET A 234 0.64 -3.27 15.58
C MET A 234 -0.45 -4.29 15.30
N PHE A 235 -0.11 -5.57 15.39
CA PHE A 235 -1.08 -6.66 15.40
C PHE A 235 -1.57 -6.91 16.82
N ILE A 236 -2.86 -7.02 17.01
CA ILE A 236 -3.50 -7.21 18.32
C ILE A 236 -4.34 -8.48 18.29
N GLY A 237 -3.90 -9.51 19.03
CA GLY A 237 -4.58 -10.77 19.15
C GLY A 237 -5.79 -10.73 20.09
N GLU A 238 -6.70 -11.68 19.96
CA GLU A 238 -7.92 -11.80 20.80
C GLU A 238 -7.59 -11.91 22.30
N LYS A 239 -6.50 -12.58 22.65
CA LYS A 239 -6.04 -12.78 24.04
C LYS A 239 -5.11 -11.67 24.55
N GLY A 240 -5.02 -10.53 23.84
CA GLY A 240 -4.27 -9.36 24.24
C GLY A 240 -2.76 -9.40 24.01
N LYS A 241 -2.22 -10.48 23.41
CA LYS A 241 -0.84 -10.47 22.87
C LYS A 241 -0.76 -9.50 21.70
N ARG A 242 0.35 -8.80 21.55
CA ARG A 242 0.57 -7.84 20.48
C ARG A 242 1.92 -8.09 19.82
N LEU A 243 2.00 -7.91 18.49
CA LEU A 243 3.24 -7.87 17.75
C LEU A 243 3.39 -6.49 17.12
N LEU A 244 4.46 -5.78 17.49
CA LEU A 244 4.84 -4.52 16.88
C LEU A 244 5.79 -4.81 15.73
N LEU A 245 5.48 -4.29 14.55
CA LEU A 245 6.37 -4.25 13.40
C LEU A 245 6.73 -2.78 13.13
N PRO A 246 7.95 -2.35 13.52
CA PRO A 246 8.46 -1.04 13.13
C PRO A 246 8.69 -0.99 11.62
N HIS A 247 8.64 0.16 11.03
CA HIS A 247 8.92 0.37 9.62
C HIS A 247 10.06 1.40 9.52
N PHE A 248 11.23 1.07 8.94
CA PHE A 248 11.68 -0.13 8.22
C PHE A 248 12.84 -0.83 8.94
N MET A 249 13.16 -2.08 8.52
CA MET A 249 14.41 -2.78 8.83
C MET A 249 14.69 -2.98 10.33
N GLU A 250 13.64 -3.07 11.11
CA GLU A 250 13.70 -3.42 12.51
C GLU A 250 12.92 -4.71 12.76
N LEU A 251 13.47 -5.59 13.58
CA LEU A 251 12.82 -6.85 13.92
C LEU A 251 11.49 -6.63 14.64
N PRO A 252 10.48 -7.49 14.39
CA PRO A 252 9.23 -7.43 15.11
C PRO A 252 9.41 -7.68 16.60
N ARG A 253 8.61 -7.01 17.44
CA ARG A 253 8.70 -7.09 18.91
C ARG A 253 7.39 -7.63 19.50
N LEU A 254 7.49 -8.75 20.24
CA LEU A 254 6.34 -9.38 20.90
C LEU A 254 6.06 -8.72 22.26
N ILE A 255 4.80 -8.39 22.52
CA ILE A 255 4.32 -7.80 23.76
C ILE A 255 3.24 -8.68 24.38
N VAL A 256 3.49 -9.17 25.60
CA VAL A 256 2.58 -10.03 26.36
C VAL A 256 2.38 -9.44 27.75
N LYS A 257 1.13 -9.24 28.15
CA LYS A 257 0.77 -8.65 29.47
C LYS A 257 1.55 -7.35 29.79
N GLY A 258 1.79 -6.52 28.78
CA GLY A 258 2.48 -5.22 28.93
C GLY A 258 4.00 -5.31 29.06
N LYS A 259 4.63 -6.45 28.79
CA LYS A 259 6.08 -6.65 28.78
C LYS A 259 6.56 -7.18 27.43
N TYR A 260 7.79 -6.85 27.04
CA TYR A 260 8.41 -7.51 25.90
C TYR A 260 8.74 -8.96 26.25
N GLU A 261 8.48 -9.85 25.31
CA GLU A 261 8.94 -11.23 25.34
C GLU A 261 9.89 -11.50 24.19
N ASN A 262 10.93 -12.30 24.45
CA ASN A 262 11.87 -12.72 23.41
C ASN A 262 11.16 -13.61 22.39
N ILE A 263 11.50 -13.43 21.12
CA ILE A 263 11.04 -14.28 20.03
C ILE A 263 12.15 -15.28 19.73
N ASP A 264 11.88 -16.55 19.96
CA ASP A 264 12.74 -17.65 19.54
C ASP A 264 12.55 -17.88 18.05
N ILE A 265 13.42 -17.25 17.23
CA ILE A 265 13.30 -17.27 15.75
C ILE A 265 13.46 -18.70 15.24
N ASP A 266 14.36 -19.50 15.80
CA ASP A 266 14.60 -20.89 15.38
C ASP A 266 13.37 -21.77 15.48
N LYS A 267 12.48 -21.45 16.40
CA LYS A 267 11.17 -22.13 16.51
C LYS A 267 10.27 -21.85 15.31
N TYR A 268 10.35 -20.66 14.73
CA TYR A 268 9.49 -20.22 13.63
C TYR A 268 10.13 -20.42 12.25
N ASP A 269 11.45 -20.50 12.21
CA ASP A 269 12.26 -20.80 11.02
C ASP A 269 13.34 -21.85 11.30
N PRO A 270 12.97 -23.10 11.66
CA PRO A 270 13.93 -24.13 12.07
C PRO A 270 14.88 -24.56 10.94
N GLN A 271 14.65 -24.15 9.72
CA GLN A 271 15.48 -24.49 8.57
C GLN A 271 16.28 -23.29 8.05
N GLY A 272 16.18 -22.12 8.69
CA GLY A 272 16.87 -20.89 8.27
C GLY A 272 16.46 -20.41 6.86
N LYS A 273 15.24 -20.73 6.43
CA LYS A 273 14.76 -20.37 5.06
C LYS A 273 14.52 -18.88 4.87
N LEU A 274 14.25 -18.17 5.96
CA LEU A 274 14.02 -16.71 5.90
C LEU A 274 15.34 -15.95 5.66
N GLY A 275 16.50 -16.61 5.88
CA GLY A 275 17.81 -15.97 5.79
C GLY A 275 18.16 -15.18 7.04
N GLU A 276 19.04 -14.20 6.90
CA GLU A 276 19.55 -13.36 7.97
C GLU A 276 19.10 -11.92 7.86
N PRO A 277 18.94 -11.19 8.98
CA PRO A 277 18.63 -9.78 8.94
C PRO A 277 19.72 -8.99 8.22
N VAL A 278 19.36 -8.28 7.16
CA VAL A 278 20.26 -7.38 6.44
C VAL A 278 19.91 -5.94 6.82
N LYS A 279 20.93 -5.15 7.18
CA LYS A 279 20.76 -3.73 7.54
C LYS A 279 21.18 -2.80 6.38
N ASP A 280 20.97 -3.23 5.16
CA ASP A 280 21.26 -2.49 3.94
C ASP A 280 19.99 -2.45 3.08
N TYR A 281 19.38 -1.27 3.02
CA TYR A 281 18.12 -1.05 2.31
C TYR A 281 18.22 -1.38 0.82
N ASP A 282 19.34 -1.04 0.19
CA ASP A 282 19.54 -1.27 -1.25
C ASP A 282 19.72 -2.76 -1.53
N ALA A 283 20.48 -3.47 -0.68
CA ALA A 283 20.65 -4.91 -0.79
C ALA A 283 19.32 -5.67 -0.62
N GLU A 284 18.49 -5.28 0.35
CA GLU A 284 17.16 -5.86 0.54
C GLU A 284 16.22 -5.54 -0.63
N SER A 285 16.23 -4.29 -1.13
CA SER A 285 15.43 -3.88 -2.27
C SER A 285 15.82 -4.62 -3.55
N ASN A 286 17.12 -4.87 -3.75
CA ASN A 286 17.64 -5.57 -4.93
C ASN A 286 17.10 -7.00 -5.03
N LYS A 287 16.83 -7.68 -3.92
CA LYS A 287 16.19 -9.02 -3.93
C LYS A 287 14.87 -8.99 -4.69
N HIS A 288 14.07 -7.96 -4.44
CA HIS A 288 12.76 -7.80 -5.08
C HIS A 288 12.85 -7.53 -6.58
N TYR A 289 13.84 -6.74 -7.00
CA TYR A 289 14.08 -6.46 -8.43
C TYR A 289 14.62 -7.68 -9.16
N HIS A 290 15.61 -8.39 -8.58
CA HIS A 290 16.15 -9.61 -9.16
C HIS A 290 15.09 -10.69 -9.30
N GLN A 291 14.20 -10.83 -8.32
CA GLN A 291 13.11 -11.80 -8.37
C GLN A 291 12.23 -11.62 -9.61
N PHE A 292 11.91 -10.38 -10.01
CA PHE A 292 11.15 -10.13 -11.24
C PHE A 292 11.90 -10.61 -12.49
N VAL A 293 13.22 -10.34 -12.57
CA VAL A 293 14.05 -10.77 -13.68
C VAL A 293 14.14 -12.29 -13.74
N ASP A 294 14.38 -12.92 -12.59
CA ASP A 294 14.47 -14.39 -12.48
C ASP A 294 13.14 -15.07 -12.82
N ALA A 295 12.02 -14.47 -12.42
CA ALA A 295 10.69 -14.93 -12.81
C ALA A 295 10.46 -14.83 -14.32
N CYS A 296 10.89 -13.74 -14.97
CA CYS A 296 10.85 -13.59 -16.42
C CYS A 296 11.71 -14.64 -17.15
N LEU A 297 12.79 -15.11 -16.52
CA LEU A 297 13.67 -16.18 -17.01
C LEU A 297 13.18 -17.59 -16.65
N GLY A 298 12.05 -17.72 -15.94
CA GLY A 298 11.50 -19.01 -15.49
C GLY A 298 12.28 -19.67 -14.35
N LYS A 299 13.07 -18.90 -13.59
CA LYS A 299 13.92 -19.40 -12.49
C LYS A 299 13.29 -19.21 -11.10
N ASP A 300 12.32 -18.30 -10.98
CA ASP A 300 11.66 -17.93 -9.72
C ASP A 300 10.21 -17.53 -10.00
N GLU A 301 9.46 -17.19 -8.92
CA GLU A 301 8.11 -16.65 -8.97
C GLU A 301 8.07 -15.28 -8.29
N CYS A 302 7.29 -14.35 -8.85
CA CYS A 302 7.10 -13.03 -8.25
C CYS A 302 6.34 -13.12 -6.93
N SER A 303 6.83 -12.52 -5.86
CA SER A 303 6.19 -12.51 -4.54
C SER A 303 5.03 -11.51 -4.44
N ALA A 304 5.05 -10.45 -5.25
CA ALA A 304 3.98 -9.45 -5.32
C ALA A 304 3.37 -9.33 -6.73
N PRO A 305 2.85 -10.45 -7.31
CA PRO A 305 2.22 -10.42 -8.63
C PRO A 305 0.98 -9.52 -8.63
N PHE A 306 0.50 -9.13 -9.81
CA PHE A 306 -0.69 -8.26 -9.89
C PHE A 306 -1.94 -8.89 -9.27
N SER A 307 -2.02 -10.21 -9.17
CA SER A 307 -3.11 -10.89 -8.46
C SER A 307 -3.15 -10.62 -6.94
N TYR A 308 -2.00 -10.31 -6.34
CA TYR A 308 -1.87 -9.82 -4.97
C TYR A 308 -1.97 -8.29 -4.93
N ALA A 309 -1.18 -7.63 -5.75
CA ALA A 309 -1.00 -6.18 -5.77
C ALA A 309 -2.29 -5.41 -6.07
N SER A 310 -3.13 -5.92 -6.99
CA SER A 310 -4.42 -5.31 -7.33
C SER A 310 -5.35 -5.23 -6.12
N LYS A 311 -5.41 -6.29 -5.31
CA LYS A 311 -6.27 -6.33 -4.11
C LYS A 311 -5.76 -5.41 -3.01
N LEU A 312 -4.45 -5.38 -2.76
CA LEU A 312 -3.85 -4.44 -1.82
C LEU A 312 -4.06 -2.99 -2.26
N THR A 313 -3.85 -2.69 -3.54
CA THR A 313 -4.09 -1.36 -4.10
C THR A 313 -5.57 -0.98 -4.03
N GLU A 314 -6.49 -1.91 -4.29
CA GLU A 314 -7.92 -1.68 -4.10
C GLU A 314 -8.23 -1.20 -2.68
N VAL A 315 -7.69 -1.86 -1.64
CA VAL A 315 -7.88 -1.44 -0.24
C VAL A 315 -7.36 -0.01 0.00
N ILE A 316 -6.20 0.32 -0.54
CA ILE A 316 -5.60 1.66 -0.44
C ILE A 316 -6.52 2.70 -1.11
N VAL A 317 -6.93 2.47 -2.35
CA VAL A 317 -7.77 3.39 -3.12
C VAL A 317 -9.17 3.55 -2.48
N LEU A 318 -9.75 2.49 -1.92
CA LEU A 318 -11.02 2.61 -1.18
C LEU A 318 -10.90 3.57 0.02
N GLY A 319 -9.74 3.63 0.67
CA GLY A 319 -9.45 4.60 1.74
C GLY A 319 -9.36 6.05 1.24
N THR A 320 -8.78 6.27 0.05
CA THR A 320 -8.73 7.60 -0.59
C THR A 320 -10.10 8.04 -1.07
N ILE A 321 -10.92 7.12 -1.60
CA ILE A 321 -12.33 7.41 -1.96
C ILE A 321 -13.15 7.78 -0.72
N ALA A 322 -12.95 7.07 0.41
CA ALA A 322 -13.66 7.39 1.65
C ALA A 322 -13.32 8.80 2.18
N ALA A 323 -12.18 9.39 1.81
CA ALA A 323 -11.85 10.78 2.12
C ALA A 323 -12.74 11.81 1.39
N GLN A 324 -13.43 11.41 0.32
CA GLN A 324 -14.42 12.26 -0.35
C GLN A 324 -15.74 12.34 0.44
N PHE A 325 -15.92 11.47 1.45
CA PHE A 325 -17.12 11.37 2.29
C PHE A 325 -16.73 11.34 3.79
N PRO A 326 -16.10 12.40 4.32
CA PRO A 326 -15.55 12.40 5.67
C PRO A 326 -16.57 12.00 6.73
N GLY A 327 -16.18 11.05 7.60
CA GLY A 327 -17.03 10.55 8.68
C GLY A 327 -18.15 9.60 8.25
N LYS A 328 -18.43 9.45 6.95
CA LYS A 328 -19.44 8.51 6.45
C LYS A 328 -18.83 7.10 6.36
N LYS A 329 -19.61 6.10 6.82
CA LYS A 329 -19.27 4.69 6.60
C LYS A 329 -19.75 4.29 5.22
N LEU A 330 -18.84 3.84 4.37
CA LEU A 330 -19.12 3.29 3.04
C LEU A 330 -19.12 1.77 3.10
N HIS A 331 -20.03 1.12 2.35
CA HIS A 331 -20.15 -0.34 2.27
C HIS A 331 -19.66 -0.81 0.90
N TRP A 332 -18.66 -1.68 0.92
CA TRP A 332 -18.04 -2.21 -0.29
C TRP A 332 -18.59 -3.59 -0.65
N ASP A 333 -19.01 -3.75 -1.89
CA ASP A 333 -19.32 -5.03 -2.51
C ASP A 333 -18.12 -5.47 -3.37
N GLY A 334 -17.24 -6.25 -2.76
CA GLY A 334 -16.01 -6.70 -3.42
C GLY A 334 -16.26 -7.62 -4.62
N GLN A 335 -17.39 -8.33 -4.65
CA GLN A 335 -17.74 -9.21 -5.77
C GLN A 335 -18.10 -8.38 -7.00
N ASN A 336 -18.92 -7.36 -6.84
CA ASN A 336 -19.38 -6.50 -7.93
C ASN A 336 -18.47 -5.29 -8.16
N GLY A 337 -17.48 -5.05 -7.29
CA GLY A 337 -16.55 -3.93 -7.42
C GLY A 337 -17.21 -2.57 -7.32
N ARG A 338 -18.15 -2.40 -6.38
CA ARG A 338 -18.90 -1.14 -6.22
C ARG A 338 -19.28 -0.87 -4.76
N PHE A 339 -19.46 0.39 -4.44
CA PHE A 339 -20.07 0.80 -3.17
C PHE A 339 -21.59 0.62 -3.23
N LYS A 340 -22.21 0.37 -2.06
CA LYS A 340 -23.67 0.47 -1.92
C LYS A 340 -24.14 1.92 -2.01
N GLU A 341 -23.31 2.84 -1.58
CA GLU A 341 -23.49 4.29 -1.70
C GLU A 341 -23.17 4.73 -3.13
N GLU A 342 -24.21 4.93 -3.93
CA GLU A 342 -24.10 5.14 -5.38
C GLU A 342 -23.20 6.32 -5.76
N GLU A 343 -23.23 7.40 -4.97
CA GLU A 343 -22.42 8.60 -5.18
C GLU A 343 -20.92 8.36 -5.05
N ALA A 344 -20.51 7.27 -4.37
CA ALA A 344 -19.08 6.92 -4.22
C ALA A 344 -18.54 6.21 -5.48
N ASN A 345 -19.40 5.60 -6.28
CA ASN A 345 -18.99 4.81 -7.44
C ASN A 345 -18.34 5.64 -8.56
N ARG A 346 -18.63 6.94 -8.64
CA ARG A 346 -17.99 7.86 -9.60
C ARG A 346 -16.48 8.02 -9.43
N PHE A 347 -15.92 7.58 -8.31
CA PHE A 347 -14.48 7.66 -8.03
C PHE A 347 -13.74 6.34 -8.29
N LEU A 348 -14.41 5.33 -8.81
CA LEU A 348 -13.82 4.01 -9.06
C LEU A 348 -13.04 3.92 -10.39
N SER A 349 -13.30 4.82 -11.30
CA SER A 349 -12.69 4.89 -12.64
C SER A 349 -12.49 6.34 -13.07
N VAL A 350 -11.71 6.52 -14.13
CA VAL A 350 -11.54 7.81 -14.81
C VAL A 350 -12.90 8.31 -15.33
#